data_8fa50a1161dc3a111cff3c19672e51e7
#
_entry.id   8fa50a1161dc3a111cff3c19672e51e7
#
_cell.length_a   1.000
_cell.length_b   1.000
_cell.length_c   1.000
_cell.angle_alpha   90.00
_cell.angle_beta   90.00
_cell.angle_gamma   90.00
#
_symmetry.space_group_name_H-M   'P 1'
#
loop_
_entity.id
_entity.type
_entity.pdbx_description
1 polymer ?
#
loop_
_entity_poly.entity_id
_entity_poly.type
_entity_poly.pdbx_seq_one_letter_code
_entity_poly.pdbx_strand_id
1 'polypeptide(L)'
;MSIKFITDSASDMCEKDGVTVVPMTITFGNDEYKDGVTLSHREFYEKLIESDELPRTSQVSPYDFETSIGEAVADGSEVIVVTMASGLSGTYQSAVMAADKFEGVYVVDSESVTIGEIILIRYGMQLAKDGCSAAEIVEKLNECKKKIHIIALLDTLEYLCLLYTSPS
;
A
#
# COMPACT_ATOMS: atom_id res chain seq x y z
N MET A 1 -0.04 -21.71 -11.51
CA MET A 1 0.92 -20.94 -10.72
C MET A 1 0.17 -20.25 -9.59
N SER A 2 0.75 -20.11 -8.42
CA SER A 2 0.15 -19.35 -7.33
C SER A 2 0.36 -17.86 -7.58
N ILE A 3 -0.62 -17.04 -7.21
CA ILE A 3 -0.52 -15.57 -7.29
C ILE A 3 -0.61 -15.01 -5.88
N LYS A 4 0.38 -14.22 -5.50
CA LYS A 4 0.44 -13.54 -4.20
C LYS A 4 0.20 -12.05 -4.36
N PHE A 5 -0.39 -11.44 -3.35
CA PHE A 5 -0.67 -10.01 -3.34
C PHE A 5 0.17 -9.33 -2.26
N ILE A 6 0.75 -8.19 -2.63
CA ILE A 6 1.49 -7.29 -1.74
C ILE A 6 0.83 -5.92 -1.81
N THR A 7 0.77 -5.22 -0.68
CA THR A 7 0.29 -3.83 -0.61
C THR A 7 1.11 -3.04 0.41
N ASP A 8 0.94 -1.74 0.45
CA ASP A 8 1.47 -0.90 1.52
C ASP A 8 0.45 -0.72 2.67
N SER A 9 0.89 -0.17 3.79
CA SER A 9 0.04 -0.04 4.97
C SER A 9 -1.06 1.02 4.85
N ALA A 10 -1.02 1.90 3.83
CA ALA A 10 -2.12 2.85 3.58
C ALA A 10 -3.41 2.16 3.13
N SER A 11 -3.35 0.87 2.79
CA SER A 11 -4.53 0.05 2.45
C SER A 11 -5.39 -0.32 3.66
N ASP A 12 -4.93 -0.13 4.90
CA ASP A 12 -5.57 -0.63 6.12
C ASP A 12 -5.81 -2.17 6.15
N MET A 13 -5.13 -2.92 5.27
CA MET A 13 -5.17 -4.38 5.27
C MET A 13 -4.14 -4.95 6.25
N CYS A 14 -4.30 -6.21 6.60
CA CYS A 14 -3.36 -6.93 7.43
C CYS A 14 -3.11 -8.35 6.88
N GLU A 15 -2.05 -9.01 7.36
CA GLU A 15 -1.68 -10.35 6.90
C GLU A 15 -2.80 -11.40 7.01
N LYS A 16 -3.73 -11.22 7.96
CA LYS A 16 -4.91 -12.09 8.13
C LYS A 16 -5.84 -12.05 6.92
N ASP A 17 -5.75 -11.00 6.10
CA ASP A 17 -6.52 -10.88 4.86
C ASP A 17 -5.91 -11.70 3.70
N GLY A 18 -4.78 -12.36 3.91
CA GLY A 18 -4.08 -13.17 2.91
C GLY A 18 -3.26 -12.32 1.93
N VAL A 19 -2.79 -11.16 2.37
CA VAL A 19 -1.95 -10.23 1.64
C VAL A 19 -0.72 -9.88 2.48
N THR A 20 0.42 -9.69 1.83
CA THR A 20 1.62 -9.15 2.51
C THR A 20 1.53 -7.62 2.55
N VAL A 21 1.68 -7.04 3.73
CA VAL A 21 1.62 -5.58 3.92
C VAL A 21 3.02 -5.06 4.18
N VAL A 22 3.48 -4.13 3.35
CA VAL A 22 4.78 -3.46 3.52
C VAL A 22 4.56 -2.14 4.25
N PRO A 23 5.11 -1.97 5.46
CA PRO A 23 4.78 -0.83 6.30
C PRO A 23 5.43 0.47 5.82
N MET A 24 4.66 1.54 5.81
CA MET A 24 5.17 2.91 5.73
C MET A 24 5.90 3.28 7.02
N THR A 25 6.74 4.31 6.95
CA THR A 25 7.37 4.88 8.14
C THR A 25 6.55 6.07 8.64
N ILE A 26 6.28 6.11 9.94
CA ILE A 26 5.63 7.22 10.64
C ILE A 26 6.67 7.84 11.57
N THR A 27 6.80 9.16 11.55
CA THR A 27 7.74 9.91 12.37
C THR A 27 7.00 10.89 13.27
N PHE A 28 7.24 10.81 14.59
CA PHE A 28 6.83 11.80 15.59
C PHE A 28 8.07 12.49 16.13
N GLY A 29 8.26 13.78 15.84
CA GLY A 29 9.48 14.48 16.19
C GLY A 29 10.72 13.81 15.57
N ASN A 30 11.55 13.17 16.41
CA ASN A 30 12.74 12.43 15.99
C ASN A 30 12.57 10.89 16.03
N ASP A 31 11.42 10.41 16.47
CA ASP A 31 11.17 8.98 16.64
C ASP A 31 10.50 8.41 15.38
N GLU A 32 11.09 7.35 14.84
CA GLU A 32 10.58 6.65 13.66
C GLU A 32 9.94 5.32 14.04
N TYR A 33 8.81 5.03 13.41
CA TYR A 33 8.01 3.83 13.61
C TYR A 33 7.62 3.22 12.28
N LYS A 34 7.45 1.89 12.26
CA LYS A 34 6.82 1.17 11.15
C LYS A 34 5.34 0.97 11.44
N ASP A 35 4.50 1.48 10.56
CA ASP A 35 3.05 1.47 10.67
C ASP A 35 2.50 0.05 10.83
N GLY A 36 1.71 -0.16 11.88
CA GLY A 36 1.15 -1.47 12.22
C GLY A 36 2.14 -2.52 12.75
N VAL A 37 3.45 -2.22 12.75
CA VAL A 37 4.52 -3.15 13.20
C VAL A 37 5.13 -2.71 14.53
N THR A 38 5.73 -1.52 14.56
CA THR A 38 6.34 -0.95 15.79
C THR A 38 5.50 0.16 16.41
N LEU A 39 4.41 0.52 15.75
CA LEU A 39 3.39 1.45 16.23
C LEU A 39 2.02 0.89 15.87
N SER A 40 1.27 0.44 16.85
CA SER A 40 -0.11 0.00 16.64
C SER A 40 -1.04 1.21 16.36
N HIS A 41 -2.17 0.97 15.71
CA HIS A 41 -3.17 2.03 15.46
C HIS A 41 -3.59 2.73 16.75
N ARG A 42 -3.74 1.99 17.85
CA ARG A 42 -4.10 2.57 19.15
C ARG A 42 -3.01 3.52 19.66
N GLU A 43 -1.76 3.07 19.67
CA GLU A 43 -0.63 3.88 20.11
C GLU A 43 -0.43 5.11 19.21
N PHE A 44 -0.72 4.97 17.90
CA PHE A 44 -0.69 6.09 16.97
C PHE A 44 -1.68 7.20 17.41
N TYR A 45 -2.93 6.84 17.70
CA TYR A 45 -3.94 7.82 18.13
C TYR A 45 -3.64 8.38 19.53
N GLU A 46 -3.11 7.58 20.46
CA GLU A 46 -2.67 8.04 21.77
C GLU A 46 -1.55 9.09 21.60
N LYS A 47 -0.53 8.82 20.78
CA LYS A 47 0.55 9.76 20.47
C LYS A 47 0.05 11.01 19.74
N LEU A 48 -0.89 10.86 18.81
CA LEU A 48 -1.46 11.98 18.06
C LEU A 48 -2.18 12.99 18.97
N ILE A 49 -2.83 12.50 20.04
CA ILE A 49 -3.53 13.33 21.02
C ILE A 49 -2.54 13.98 22.00
N GLU A 50 -1.47 13.27 22.37
CA GLU A 50 -0.50 13.72 23.38
C GLU A 50 0.61 14.61 22.79
N SER A 51 0.85 14.53 21.48
CA SER A 51 1.92 15.28 20.82
C SER A 51 1.47 16.65 20.37
N ASP A 52 2.29 17.66 20.64
CA ASP A 52 2.14 19.01 20.09
C ASP A 52 2.58 19.09 18.60
N GLU A 53 3.30 18.05 18.12
CA GLU A 53 3.79 17.97 16.74
C GLU A 53 2.96 16.97 15.93
N LEU A 54 2.60 17.38 14.72
CA LEU A 54 1.91 16.49 13.78
C LEU A 54 2.86 15.42 13.24
N PRO A 55 2.42 14.15 13.13
CA PRO A 55 3.23 13.10 12.56
C PRO A 55 3.50 13.34 11.09
N ARG A 56 4.62 12.80 10.62
CA ARG A 56 4.96 12.75 9.18
C ARG A 56 5.00 11.31 8.74
N THR A 57 4.61 11.06 7.49
CA THR A 57 4.74 9.75 6.86
C THR A 57 5.78 9.80 5.77
N SER A 58 6.53 8.70 5.60
CA SER A 58 7.45 8.52 4.49
C SER A 58 7.00 7.34 3.64
N GLN A 59 7.20 7.44 2.34
CA GLN A 59 6.92 6.36 1.40
C GLN A 59 7.64 5.07 1.80
N VAL A 60 7.09 3.93 1.39
CA VAL A 60 7.80 2.65 1.49
C VAL A 60 9.07 2.70 0.63
N SER A 61 10.18 2.23 1.17
CA SER A 61 11.44 2.21 0.44
C SER A 61 11.47 1.11 -0.64
N PRO A 62 12.24 1.31 -1.74
CA PRO A 62 12.46 0.23 -2.72
C PRO A 62 13.03 -1.03 -2.08
N TYR A 63 13.87 -0.89 -1.06
CA TYR A 63 14.47 -2.02 -0.35
C TYR A 63 13.44 -2.86 0.42
N ASP A 64 12.47 -2.22 1.09
CA ASP A 64 11.41 -2.91 1.83
C ASP A 64 10.52 -3.71 0.85
N PHE A 65 10.18 -3.12 -0.32
CA PHE A 65 9.47 -3.86 -1.37
C PHE A 65 10.31 -4.99 -1.97
N GLU A 66 11.60 -4.76 -2.25
CA GLU A 66 12.49 -5.79 -2.79
C GLU A 66 12.55 -7.01 -1.87
N THR A 67 12.65 -6.78 -0.56
CA THR A 67 12.64 -7.86 0.44
C THR A 67 11.32 -8.64 0.40
N SER A 68 10.18 -7.95 0.46
CA SER A 68 8.86 -8.59 0.47
C SER A 68 8.54 -9.32 -0.84
N ILE A 69 8.92 -8.74 -1.98
CA ILE A 69 8.77 -9.36 -3.30
C ILE A 69 9.65 -10.60 -3.40
N GLY A 70 10.94 -10.50 -2.99
CA GLY A 70 11.87 -11.62 -3.02
C GLY A 70 11.39 -12.83 -2.23
N GLU A 71 10.83 -12.59 -1.03
CA GLU A 71 10.20 -13.65 -0.23
C GLU A 71 8.96 -14.23 -0.90
N ALA A 72 8.16 -13.38 -1.55
CA ALA A 72 6.93 -13.81 -2.19
C ALA A 72 7.19 -14.68 -3.43
N VAL A 73 8.19 -14.36 -4.25
CA VAL A 73 8.53 -15.13 -5.47
C VAL A 73 9.38 -16.37 -5.21
N ALA A 74 9.89 -16.57 -3.99
CA ALA A 74 10.84 -17.64 -3.67
C ALA A 74 10.32 -19.06 -3.95
N ASP A 75 9.01 -19.26 -3.99
CA ASP A 75 8.35 -20.53 -4.31
C ASP A 75 7.88 -20.63 -5.78
N GLY A 76 8.26 -19.68 -6.62
CA GLY A 76 7.84 -19.60 -8.01
C GLY A 76 6.45 -19.00 -8.24
N SER A 77 5.88 -18.32 -7.23
CA SER A 77 4.62 -17.58 -7.37
C SER A 77 4.81 -16.31 -8.20
N GLU A 78 3.78 -15.93 -8.98
CA GLU A 78 3.66 -14.58 -9.50
C GLU A 78 3.18 -13.62 -8.40
N VAL A 79 3.55 -12.35 -8.50
CA VAL A 79 3.22 -11.35 -7.48
C VAL A 79 2.51 -10.15 -8.13
N ILE A 80 1.43 -9.71 -7.50
CA ILE A 80 0.77 -8.46 -7.84
C ILE A 80 0.89 -7.51 -6.65
N VAL A 81 1.61 -6.40 -6.85
CA VAL A 81 1.76 -5.33 -5.88
C VAL A 81 0.71 -4.26 -6.19
N VAL A 82 -0.16 -3.95 -5.25
CA VAL A 82 -1.12 -2.86 -5.36
C VAL A 82 -0.73 -1.79 -4.34
N THR A 83 -0.47 -0.57 -4.79
CA THR A 83 -0.03 0.51 -3.93
C THR A 83 -1.04 1.64 -3.85
N MET A 84 -0.90 2.47 -2.83
CA MET A 84 -1.60 3.74 -2.79
C MET A 84 -1.30 4.61 -4.02
N ALA A 85 -2.16 5.61 -4.26
CA ALA A 85 -2.08 6.50 -5.41
C ALA A 85 -0.70 7.12 -5.60
N SER A 86 -0.14 7.00 -6.81
CA SER A 86 1.15 7.61 -7.18
C SER A 86 1.14 9.14 -7.11
N GLY A 87 -0.04 9.75 -7.22
CA GLY A 87 -0.22 11.19 -7.05
C GLY A 87 -0.12 11.68 -5.60
N LEU A 88 -0.16 10.77 -4.61
CA LEU A 88 -0.10 11.11 -3.18
C LEU A 88 1.23 10.70 -2.53
N SER A 89 1.93 9.70 -3.07
CA SER A 89 3.16 9.17 -2.49
C SER A 89 4.08 8.58 -3.55
N GLY A 90 5.38 8.64 -3.31
CA GLY A 90 6.38 7.92 -4.11
C GLY A 90 6.39 6.39 -3.91
N THR A 91 5.49 5.84 -3.09
CA THR A 91 5.41 4.41 -2.77
C THR A 91 5.23 3.55 -4.04
N TYR A 92 4.37 3.99 -4.98
CA TYR A 92 4.23 3.33 -6.28
C TYR A 92 5.56 3.22 -7.02
N GLN A 93 6.31 4.31 -7.11
CA GLN A 93 7.60 4.35 -7.80
C GLN A 93 8.64 3.44 -7.13
N SER A 94 8.63 3.39 -5.80
CA SER A 94 9.46 2.47 -5.02
C SER A 94 9.14 1.01 -5.35
N ALA A 95 7.84 0.66 -5.46
CA ALA A 95 7.41 -0.68 -5.83
C ALA A 95 7.83 -1.05 -7.26
N VAL A 96 7.70 -0.12 -8.23
CA VAL A 96 8.14 -0.34 -9.62
C VAL A 96 9.64 -0.59 -9.67
N MET A 97 10.45 0.23 -8.99
CA MET A 97 11.91 0.05 -8.93
C MET A 97 12.32 -1.30 -8.33
N ALA A 98 11.60 -1.77 -7.34
CA ALA A 98 11.85 -3.08 -6.73
C ALA A 98 11.43 -4.22 -7.67
N ALA A 99 10.25 -4.11 -8.29
CA ALA A 99 9.69 -5.13 -9.18
C ALA A 99 10.56 -5.40 -10.42
N ASP A 100 11.25 -4.39 -10.95
CA ASP A 100 12.14 -4.51 -12.11
C ASP A 100 13.28 -5.55 -11.94
N LYS A 101 13.53 -5.99 -10.70
CA LYS A 101 14.56 -7.00 -10.39
C LYS A 101 14.05 -8.43 -10.45
N PHE A 102 12.75 -8.64 -10.63
CA PHE A 102 12.11 -9.94 -10.53
C PHE A 102 11.23 -10.22 -11.76
N GLU A 103 11.19 -11.46 -12.19
CA GLU A 103 10.24 -11.93 -13.21
C GLU A 103 8.89 -12.28 -12.57
N GLY A 104 7.80 -12.10 -13.31
CA GLY A 104 6.46 -12.45 -12.85
C GLY A 104 5.90 -11.54 -11.77
N VAL A 105 6.42 -10.32 -11.64
CA VAL A 105 5.97 -9.29 -10.70
C VAL A 105 5.31 -8.14 -11.44
N TYR A 106 4.12 -7.77 -11.01
CA TYR A 106 3.31 -6.71 -11.59
C TYR A 106 2.99 -5.66 -10.53
N VAL A 107 3.04 -4.40 -10.90
CA VAL A 107 2.71 -3.29 -10.00
C VAL A 107 1.51 -2.53 -10.53
N VAL A 108 0.52 -2.30 -9.68
CA VAL A 108 -0.71 -1.58 -9.97
C VAL A 108 -0.80 -0.35 -9.08
N ASP A 109 -0.83 0.82 -9.70
CA ASP A 109 -1.23 2.06 -9.02
C ASP A 109 -2.74 2.01 -8.80
N SER A 110 -3.17 2.03 -7.54
CA SER A 110 -4.61 2.00 -7.22
C SER A 110 -5.33 3.30 -7.62
N GLU A 111 -4.59 4.40 -7.80
CA GLU A 111 -5.13 5.76 -7.93
C GLU A 111 -6.06 6.12 -6.75
N SER A 112 -5.89 5.47 -5.62
CA SER A 112 -6.74 5.56 -4.44
C SER A 112 -5.94 5.38 -3.14
N VAL A 113 -6.64 5.33 -2.02
CA VAL A 113 -6.10 5.02 -0.70
C VAL A 113 -7.10 4.17 0.07
N THR A 114 -6.68 3.50 1.13
CA THR A 114 -7.53 2.75 2.08
C THR A 114 -8.58 1.87 1.37
N ILE A 115 -9.84 2.19 1.49
CA ILE A 115 -10.98 1.44 0.92
C ILE A 115 -10.83 1.16 -0.59
N GLY A 116 -10.30 2.11 -1.36
CA GLY A 116 -10.11 1.91 -2.81
C GLY A 116 -9.07 0.84 -3.11
N GLU A 117 -7.97 0.80 -2.35
CA GLU A 117 -6.97 -0.27 -2.44
C GLU A 117 -7.55 -1.62 -2.02
N ILE A 118 -8.29 -1.66 -0.88
CA ILE A 118 -8.96 -2.88 -0.40
C ILE A 118 -9.86 -3.47 -1.49
N ILE A 119 -10.66 -2.64 -2.15
CA ILE A 119 -11.57 -3.09 -3.22
C ILE A 119 -10.78 -3.75 -4.36
N LEU A 120 -9.71 -3.11 -4.82
CA LEU A 120 -8.87 -3.64 -5.90
C LEU A 120 -8.19 -4.95 -5.50
N ILE A 121 -7.59 -5.00 -4.32
CA ILE A 121 -6.88 -6.19 -3.83
C ILE A 121 -7.86 -7.36 -3.70
N ARG A 122 -9.00 -7.15 -3.04
CA ARG A 122 -10.02 -8.21 -2.87
C ARG A 122 -10.58 -8.68 -4.22
N TYR A 123 -10.79 -7.78 -5.16
CA TYR A 123 -11.21 -8.12 -6.51
C TYR A 123 -10.13 -8.94 -7.23
N GLY A 124 -8.86 -8.54 -7.15
CA GLY A 124 -7.75 -9.31 -7.72
C GLY A 124 -7.63 -10.70 -7.09
N MET A 125 -7.75 -10.82 -5.77
CA MET A 125 -7.73 -12.09 -5.07
C MET A 125 -8.91 -13.02 -5.50
N GLN A 126 -10.08 -12.44 -5.76
CA GLN A 126 -11.22 -13.20 -6.28
C GLN A 126 -10.94 -13.70 -7.70
N LEU A 127 -10.42 -12.85 -8.58
CA LEU A 127 -10.06 -13.24 -9.94
C LEU A 127 -8.99 -14.35 -9.96
N ALA A 128 -8.02 -14.31 -9.04
CA ALA A 128 -7.03 -15.37 -8.89
C ALA A 128 -7.67 -16.71 -8.48
N LYS A 129 -8.65 -16.69 -7.56
CA LYS A 129 -9.43 -17.88 -7.19
C LYS A 129 -10.27 -18.41 -8.35
N ASP A 130 -10.74 -17.53 -9.22
CA ASP A 130 -11.53 -17.89 -10.41
C ASP A 130 -10.63 -18.38 -11.56
N GLY A 131 -9.30 -18.44 -11.36
CA GLY A 131 -8.33 -19.02 -12.28
C GLY A 131 -7.78 -18.07 -13.34
N CYS A 132 -7.97 -16.75 -13.19
CA CYS A 132 -7.34 -15.77 -14.06
C CYS A 132 -5.81 -15.75 -13.86
N SER A 133 -5.06 -15.51 -14.91
CA SER A 133 -3.60 -15.26 -14.85
C SER A 133 -3.31 -13.89 -14.23
N ALA A 134 -2.08 -13.68 -13.74
CA ALA A 134 -1.66 -12.41 -13.16
C ALA A 134 -1.82 -11.25 -14.17
N ALA A 135 -1.46 -11.46 -15.43
CA ALA A 135 -1.61 -10.45 -16.47
C ALA A 135 -3.08 -10.04 -16.70
N GLU A 136 -4.00 -11.02 -16.78
CA GLU A 136 -5.44 -10.74 -16.89
C GLU A 136 -6.01 -10.01 -15.67
N ILE A 137 -5.51 -10.37 -14.48
CA ILE A 137 -5.90 -9.69 -13.25
C ILE A 137 -5.48 -8.22 -13.29
N VAL A 138 -4.23 -7.93 -13.63
CA VAL A 138 -3.69 -6.57 -13.73
C VAL A 138 -4.49 -5.73 -14.71
N GLU A 139 -4.84 -6.28 -15.88
CA GLU A 139 -5.69 -5.58 -16.86
C GLU A 139 -7.05 -5.21 -16.24
N LYS A 140 -7.73 -6.19 -15.61
CA LYS A 140 -9.03 -5.97 -14.96
C LYS A 140 -8.96 -5.01 -13.78
N LEU A 141 -7.88 -5.00 -13.00
CA LEU A 141 -7.66 -4.03 -11.94
C LEU A 141 -7.51 -2.62 -12.50
N ASN A 142 -6.75 -2.45 -13.59
CA ASN A 142 -6.59 -1.16 -14.27
C ASN A 142 -7.88 -0.63 -14.90
N GLU A 143 -8.81 -1.51 -15.26
CA GLU A 143 -10.16 -1.10 -15.68
C GLU A 143 -11.06 -0.77 -14.48
N CYS A 144 -10.97 -1.56 -13.42
CA CYS A 144 -11.80 -1.42 -12.23
C CYS A 144 -11.52 -0.10 -11.50
N LYS A 145 -10.24 0.27 -11.33
CA LYS A 145 -9.85 1.50 -10.61
C LYS A 145 -10.50 2.76 -11.17
N LYS A 146 -10.74 2.82 -12.50
CA LYS A 146 -11.40 3.95 -13.18
C LYS A 146 -12.87 4.12 -12.79
N LYS A 147 -13.46 3.11 -12.14
CA LYS A 147 -14.88 3.09 -11.70
C LYS A 147 -15.01 3.31 -10.19
N ILE A 148 -13.89 3.38 -9.47
CA ILE A 148 -13.88 3.61 -8.03
C ILE A 148 -13.85 5.11 -7.77
N HIS A 149 -14.81 5.58 -7.00
CA HIS A 149 -14.88 6.97 -6.55
C HIS A 149 -14.92 6.98 -5.03
N ILE A 150 -13.92 7.59 -4.40
CA ILE A 150 -13.85 7.74 -2.95
C ILE A 150 -14.45 9.08 -2.57
N ILE A 151 -15.39 9.06 -1.64
CA ILE A 151 -15.97 10.25 -1.03
C ILE A 151 -15.58 10.21 0.45
N ALA A 152 -14.82 11.22 0.88
CA ALA A 152 -14.44 11.39 2.27
C ALA A 152 -15.22 12.55 2.89
N LEU A 153 -15.80 12.32 4.06
CA LEU A 153 -16.37 13.37 4.89
C LEU A 153 -15.35 13.71 5.98
N LEU A 154 -14.98 14.97 6.07
CA LEU A 154 -13.95 15.45 6.98
C LEU A 154 -14.55 16.51 7.90
N ASP A 155 -14.31 16.38 9.22
CA ASP A 155 -14.71 17.40 10.20
C ASP A 155 -13.80 18.63 10.13
N THR A 156 -12.53 18.43 9.76
CA THR A 156 -11.52 19.48 9.61
C THR A 156 -10.58 19.16 8.46
N LEU A 157 -10.05 20.21 7.81
CA LEU A 157 -9.02 20.09 6.75
C LEU A 157 -7.58 20.14 7.31
N GLU A 158 -7.41 20.31 8.61
CA GLU A 158 -6.11 20.51 9.23
C GLU A 158 -5.12 19.38 8.92
N TYR A 159 -5.57 18.13 9.04
CA TYR A 159 -4.74 16.97 8.72
C TYR A 159 -4.62 16.70 7.21
N LEU A 160 -5.60 17.10 6.42
CA LEU A 160 -5.54 16.94 4.96
C LEU A 160 -4.47 17.84 4.33
N CYS A 161 -4.25 19.04 4.89
CA CYS A 161 -3.21 19.96 4.43
C CYS A 161 -1.80 19.35 4.53
N LEU A 162 -1.56 18.38 5.41
CA LEU A 162 -0.28 17.68 5.54
C LEU A 162 0.09 16.85 4.32
N LEU A 163 -0.90 16.33 3.58
CA LEU A 163 -0.67 15.58 2.34
C LEU A 163 -0.10 16.44 1.22
N TYR A 164 -0.34 17.77 1.26
CA TYR A 164 0.13 18.71 0.24
C TYR A 164 1.43 19.42 0.62
N THR A 165 1.85 19.33 1.87
CA THR A 165 3.04 20.04 2.39
C THR A 165 4.25 19.13 2.59
N SER A 166 4.13 17.84 2.30
CA SER A 166 5.29 16.95 2.27
C SER A 166 6.20 17.36 1.11
N PRO A 167 7.43 17.82 1.37
CA PRO A 167 8.37 18.06 0.29
C PRO A 167 8.70 16.73 -0.36
N SER A 168 8.38 16.65 -1.63
CA SER A 168 8.84 15.58 -2.53
C SER A 168 10.33 15.69 -2.78
#